data_d1ba66c46f09b645736355c6073e60fe
#
_entry.id   d1ba66c46f09b645736355c6073e60fe
#
_cell.length_a   1.000
_cell.length_b   1.000
_cell.length_c   1.000
_cell.angle_alpha   90.00
_cell.angle_beta   90.00
_cell.angle_gamma   90.00
#
_symmetry.space_group_name_H-M   'P 1'
#
loop_
_entity.id
_entity.type
_entity.pdbx_description
1 polymer ?
#
loop_
_entity_poly.entity_id
_entity_poly.type
_entity_poly.pdbx_seq_one_letter_code
_entity_poly.pdbx_strand_id
1 'polypeptide(L)'
;MARVGRVVSLVAAVLGLMVGALAACHSPIEGAPPPGGTYYTQSTLQYEQNRYRTTNYRRGFVLPINSKVTLVSMDDAEIVVRVAESGAELTVENVPKHTNDTTLGAFGKLFAAAPADLSRFSEAEQQAIRAGHAEVGMSRDAVLAALGYPPAVGTPSLDEPVWKYWDSRFTTFVVRFDGSGHVVEAGR
;
A
#
# COMPACT_ATOMS: atom_id res chain seq x y z
N MET A 1 28.82 -20.09 79.64
CA MET A 1 29.56 -20.15 78.34
C MET A 1 28.53 -20.00 77.25
N ALA A 2 28.39 -18.82 76.69
CA ALA A 2 27.41 -18.45 75.67
C ALA A 2 28.12 -18.31 74.31
N ARG A 3 27.71 -19.04 73.29
CA ARG A 3 28.15 -18.85 71.91
C ARG A 3 27.13 -18.04 71.15
N VAL A 4 27.58 -16.86 70.73
CA VAL A 4 26.85 -15.97 69.85
C VAL A 4 26.99 -16.45 68.40
N GLY A 5 25.88 -16.85 67.77
CA GLY A 5 25.81 -17.18 66.36
C GLY A 5 25.51 -15.91 65.53
N ARG A 6 26.40 -15.56 64.61
CA ARG A 6 26.20 -14.47 63.65
C ARG A 6 25.30 -14.98 62.49
N VAL A 7 24.17 -14.35 62.32
CA VAL A 7 23.30 -14.51 61.16
C VAL A 7 23.81 -13.54 60.08
N VAL A 8 24.32 -14.08 58.98
CA VAL A 8 24.69 -13.31 57.80
C VAL A 8 23.47 -13.26 56.88
N SER A 9 22.82 -12.10 56.77
CA SER A 9 21.75 -11.87 55.78
C SER A 9 22.36 -11.60 54.43
N LEU A 10 22.14 -12.51 53.51
CA LEU A 10 22.41 -12.31 52.08
C LEU A 10 21.23 -11.50 51.48
N VAL A 11 21.49 -10.23 51.14
CA VAL A 11 20.57 -9.45 50.31
C VAL A 11 20.91 -9.71 48.84
N ALA A 12 20.11 -10.54 48.20
CA ALA A 12 20.17 -10.73 46.75
C ALA A 12 19.51 -9.54 46.04
N ALA A 13 20.30 -8.68 45.45
CA ALA A 13 19.82 -7.62 44.57
C ALA A 13 19.43 -8.24 43.21
N VAL A 14 18.14 -8.37 42.96
CA VAL A 14 17.60 -8.74 41.64
C VAL A 14 17.60 -7.46 40.78
N LEU A 15 18.60 -7.33 39.91
CA LEU A 15 18.66 -6.28 38.88
C LEU A 15 17.73 -6.68 37.74
N GLY A 16 16.48 -6.23 37.77
CA GLY A 16 15.54 -6.40 36.67
C GLY A 16 15.94 -5.53 35.48
N LEU A 17 16.46 -6.18 34.43
CA LEU A 17 16.71 -5.55 33.14
C LEU A 17 15.36 -5.27 32.47
N MET A 18 14.81 -4.07 32.61
CA MET A 18 13.69 -3.60 31.80
C MET A 18 14.21 -3.35 30.39
N VAL A 19 14.04 -4.32 29.49
CA VAL A 19 14.15 -4.12 28.06
C VAL A 19 12.89 -3.33 27.64
N GLY A 20 12.98 -1.99 27.64
CA GLY A 20 11.97 -1.14 27.06
C GLY A 20 11.95 -1.36 25.55
N ALA A 21 10.94 -2.06 25.03
CA ALA A 21 10.62 -2.04 23.63
C ALA A 21 10.30 -0.59 23.25
N LEU A 22 11.19 0.07 22.52
CA LEU A 22 10.91 1.31 21.81
C LEU A 22 9.88 0.98 20.72
N ALA A 23 8.60 0.93 21.07
CA ALA A 23 7.54 1.02 20.08
C ALA A 23 7.70 2.40 19.44
N ALA A 24 8.01 2.42 18.14
CA ALA A 24 7.95 3.64 17.36
C ALA A 24 6.50 4.15 17.47
N CYS A 25 6.32 5.23 18.26
CA CYS A 25 5.02 5.88 18.40
C CYS A 25 4.71 6.60 17.11
N HIS A 26 4.04 5.94 16.18
CA HIS A 26 3.41 6.60 15.05
C HIS A 26 2.15 7.33 15.55
N SER A 27 1.99 8.58 15.13
CA SER A 27 0.88 9.40 15.58
C SER A 27 -0.43 9.01 14.91
N PRO A 28 -1.55 8.93 15.62
CA PRO A 28 -2.86 8.77 15.01
C PRO A 28 -3.13 9.90 14.01
N ILE A 29 -3.69 9.57 12.86
CA ILE A 29 -4.05 10.56 11.83
C ILE A 29 -5.46 11.08 12.12
N GLU A 30 -5.62 12.40 12.20
CA GLU A 30 -6.92 13.04 12.27
C GLU A 30 -7.74 12.74 11.01
N GLY A 31 -8.99 12.29 11.19
CA GLY A 31 -9.86 11.88 10.08
C GLY A 31 -9.59 10.48 9.52
N ALA A 32 -8.66 9.72 10.11
CA ALA A 32 -8.45 8.32 9.73
C ALA A 32 -9.71 7.49 10.00
N PRO A 33 -10.09 6.59 9.07
CA PRO A 33 -11.18 5.66 9.34
C PRO A 33 -10.81 4.71 10.48
N PRO A 34 -11.78 4.30 11.32
CA PRO A 34 -11.50 3.43 12.45
C PRO A 34 -11.07 2.03 11.98
N PRO A 35 -10.19 1.34 12.73
CA PRO A 35 -9.89 -0.07 12.50
C PRO A 35 -11.14 -0.95 12.48
N GLY A 36 -11.09 -2.07 11.75
CA GLY A 36 -12.19 -3.02 11.58
C GLY A 36 -13.14 -2.68 10.42
N GLY A 37 -13.00 -1.51 9.80
CA GLY A 37 -13.76 -1.14 8.60
C GLY A 37 -13.45 -2.05 7.41
N THR A 38 -14.48 -2.37 6.61
CA THR A 38 -14.35 -3.13 5.37
C THR A 38 -14.23 -2.21 4.18
N TYR A 39 -13.26 -2.51 3.31
CA TYR A 39 -12.96 -1.73 2.10
C TYR A 39 -12.66 -2.66 0.93
N TYR A 40 -12.55 -2.05 -0.27
CA TYR A 40 -12.20 -2.74 -1.51
C TYR A 40 -11.07 -1.99 -2.22
N THR A 41 -10.13 -2.73 -2.78
CA THR A 41 -9.06 -2.14 -3.59
C THR A 41 -9.64 -1.44 -4.80
N GLN A 42 -9.17 -0.22 -5.10
CA GLN A 42 -9.65 0.60 -6.22
C GLN A 42 -8.79 0.46 -7.47
N SER A 43 -7.71 -0.28 -7.39
CA SER A 43 -6.86 -0.70 -8.50
C SER A 43 -6.25 -2.06 -8.21
N THR A 44 -5.69 -2.70 -9.24
CA THR A 44 -4.92 -3.93 -9.06
C THR A 44 -3.53 -3.59 -8.53
N LEU A 45 -3.22 -4.06 -7.33
CA LEU A 45 -1.94 -3.83 -6.65
C LEU A 45 -0.95 -4.96 -6.97
N GLN A 46 0.34 -4.63 -6.97
CA GLN A 46 1.41 -5.62 -6.99
C GLN A 46 2.33 -5.40 -5.80
N TYR A 47 2.63 -6.46 -5.04
CA TYR A 47 3.35 -6.36 -3.78
C TYR A 47 4.33 -7.52 -3.58
N GLU A 48 5.35 -7.29 -2.78
CA GLU A 48 6.35 -8.30 -2.39
C GLU A 48 6.46 -8.37 -0.87
N GLN A 49 6.67 -9.57 -0.33
CA GLN A 49 6.89 -9.78 1.12
C GLN A 49 5.78 -9.14 1.99
N ASN A 50 4.52 -9.25 1.55
CA ASN A 50 3.36 -8.62 2.19
C ASN A 50 3.47 -7.09 2.34
N ARG A 51 4.26 -6.42 1.48
CA ARG A 51 4.43 -4.97 1.48
C ARG A 51 4.18 -4.38 0.10
N TYR A 52 3.30 -3.38 0.07
CA TYR A 52 3.09 -2.49 -1.06
C TYR A 52 3.67 -1.12 -0.71
N ARG A 53 4.34 -0.48 -1.66
CA ARG A 53 4.82 0.90 -1.51
C ARG A 53 4.02 1.82 -2.41
N THR A 54 3.67 3.00 -1.93
CA THR A 54 2.95 3.99 -2.76
C THR A 54 3.77 4.51 -3.94
N THR A 55 5.09 4.22 -4.02
CA THR A 55 5.89 4.34 -5.26
C THR A 55 5.36 3.45 -6.38
N ASN A 56 4.45 2.51 -6.06
CA ASN A 56 3.75 1.65 -7.00
C ASN A 56 4.67 0.83 -7.90
N TYR A 57 5.57 0.05 -7.27
CA TYR A 57 6.40 -0.92 -7.99
C TYR A 57 5.52 -2.03 -8.56
N ARG A 58 5.63 -2.25 -9.88
CA ARG A 58 4.79 -3.20 -10.62
C ARG A 58 5.45 -4.58 -10.69
N ARG A 59 5.59 -5.26 -9.56
CA ARG A 59 6.21 -6.59 -9.44
C ARG A 59 5.67 -7.36 -8.24
N GLY A 60 5.91 -8.68 -8.23
CA GLY A 60 5.53 -9.59 -7.16
C GLY A 60 4.13 -10.17 -7.31
N PHE A 61 3.45 -10.37 -6.19
CA PHE A 61 2.10 -10.94 -6.16
C PHE A 61 1.06 -9.91 -6.57
N VAL A 62 0.04 -10.37 -7.28
CA VAL A 62 -1.10 -9.55 -7.71
C VAL A 62 -2.22 -9.63 -6.67
N LEU A 63 -2.69 -8.49 -6.19
CA LEU A 63 -3.96 -8.34 -5.48
C LEU A 63 -4.92 -7.61 -6.42
N PRO A 64 -5.91 -8.30 -6.98
CA PRO A 64 -6.80 -7.71 -7.98
C PRO A 64 -7.61 -6.53 -7.43
N ILE A 65 -8.03 -5.63 -8.32
CA ILE A 65 -9.06 -4.64 -8.03
C ILE A 65 -10.30 -5.31 -7.43
N ASN A 66 -11.02 -4.62 -6.55
CA ASN A 66 -12.19 -5.13 -5.83
C ASN A 66 -11.89 -6.27 -4.84
N SER A 67 -10.61 -6.51 -4.51
CA SER A 67 -10.28 -7.38 -3.39
C SER A 67 -10.79 -6.77 -2.09
N LYS A 68 -11.56 -7.57 -1.33
CA LYS A 68 -12.11 -7.17 -0.04
C LYS A 68 -11.01 -7.19 1.02
N VAL A 69 -10.87 -6.11 1.76
CA VAL A 69 -9.89 -5.96 2.84
C VAL A 69 -10.54 -5.39 4.10
N THR A 70 -9.96 -5.67 5.26
CA THR A 70 -10.33 -5.06 6.55
C THR A 70 -9.17 -4.17 7.00
N LEU A 71 -9.43 -2.91 7.33
CA LEU A 71 -8.43 -2.02 7.91
C LEU A 71 -8.04 -2.53 9.30
N VAL A 72 -6.76 -2.81 9.50
CA VAL A 72 -6.20 -3.24 10.79
C VAL A 72 -5.68 -2.04 11.56
N SER A 73 -4.87 -1.21 10.92
CA SER A 73 -4.33 0.04 11.50
C SER A 73 -3.92 1.01 10.41
N MET A 74 -3.84 2.28 10.76
CA MET A 74 -3.26 3.32 9.93
C MET A 74 -2.59 4.37 10.81
N ASP A 75 -1.39 4.79 10.40
CA ASP A 75 -0.62 5.88 11.01
C ASP A 75 -0.03 6.81 9.92
N ASP A 76 0.84 7.72 10.29
CA ASP A 76 1.45 8.70 9.38
C ASP A 76 2.41 8.11 8.34
N ALA A 77 2.80 6.84 8.47
CA ALA A 77 3.74 6.16 7.59
C ALA A 77 3.13 4.95 6.85
N GLU A 78 2.24 4.21 7.50
CA GLU A 78 1.79 2.92 7.01
C GLU A 78 0.26 2.71 7.18
N ILE A 79 -0.31 1.90 6.27
CA ILE A 79 -1.66 1.37 6.35
C ILE A 79 -1.53 -0.15 6.40
N VAL A 80 -2.12 -0.79 7.39
CA VAL A 80 -2.16 -2.25 7.47
C VAL A 80 -3.58 -2.71 7.19
N VAL A 81 -3.74 -3.56 6.19
CA VAL A 81 -5.02 -4.19 5.86
C VAL A 81 -4.91 -5.71 5.87
N ARG A 82 -5.99 -6.38 6.24
CA ARG A 82 -6.10 -7.85 6.14
C ARG A 82 -6.91 -8.20 4.91
N VAL A 83 -6.33 -8.98 3.99
CA VAL A 83 -6.98 -9.46 2.78
C VAL A 83 -7.99 -10.55 3.17
N ALA A 84 -9.26 -10.39 2.82
CA ALA A 84 -10.33 -11.29 3.27
C ALA A 84 -10.18 -12.72 2.73
N GLU A 85 -9.71 -12.87 1.50
CA GLU A 85 -9.57 -14.17 0.84
C GLU A 85 -8.46 -15.03 1.45
N SER A 86 -7.29 -14.45 1.72
CA SER A 86 -6.12 -15.16 2.23
C SER A 86 -5.93 -15.07 3.74
N GLY A 87 -6.58 -14.11 4.40
CA GLY A 87 -6.32 -13.77 5.80
C GLY A 87 -4.99 -13.08 6.05
N ALA A 88 -4.15 -12.90 5.03
CA ALA A 88 -2.84 -12.28 5.15
C ALA A 88 -2.95 -10.77 5.39
N GLU A 89 -2.04 -10.23 6.18
CA GLU A 89 -1.88 -8.79 6.32
C GLU A 89 -0.96 -8.25 5.24
N LEU A 90 -1.40 -7.15 4.62
CA LEU A 90 -0.64 -6.36 3.67
C LEU A 90 -0.35 -4.99 4.30
N THR A 91 0.92 -4.65 4.38
CA THR A 91 1.37 -3.31 4.80
C THR A 91 1.55 -2.43 3.57
N VAL A 92 0.86 -1.30 3.55
CA VAL A 92 1.06 -0.23 2.56
C VAL A 92 1.98 0.81 3.19
N GLU A 93 3.22 0.89 2.71
CA GLU A 93 4.20 1.92 3.11
C GLU A 93 3.96 3.18 2.27
N ASN A 94 3.62 4.30 2.93
CA ASN A 94 3.53 5.58 2.25
C ASN A 94 4.92 6.16 1.98
N VAL A 95 5.15 6.64 0.75
CA VAL A 95 6.43 7.24 0.31
C VAL A 95 6.15 8.65 -0.24
N PRO A 96 5.89 9.66 0.64
CA PRO A 96 5.44 10.99 0.23
C PRO A 96 6.37 11.68 -0.77
N LYS A 97 7.69 11.46 -0.65
CA LYS A 97 8.69 12.03 -1.57
C LYS A 97 8.51 11.60 -3.04
N HIS A 98 7.75 10.51 -3.30
CA HIS A 98 7.50 10.03 -4.66
C HIS A 98 6.07 10.35 -5.12
N THR A 99 5.13 10.48 -4.21
CA THR A 99 3.70 10.58 -4.51
C THR A 99 3.09 11.94 -4.21
N ASN A 100 3.73 12.73 -3.33
CA ASN A 100 3.20 13.95 -2.73
C ASN A 100 1.91 13.71 -1.91
N ASP A 101 1.63 12.45 -1.52
CA ASP A 101 0.45 12.09 -0.76
C ASP A 101 0.76 11.95 0.74
N THR A 102 -0.22 12.33 1.56
CA THR A 102 -0.30 11.85 2.95
C THR A 102 -0.74 10.39 2.97
N THR A 103 -0.59 9.70 4.11
CA THR A 103 -1.07 8.32 4.26
C THR A 103 -2.59 8.24 4.11
N LEU A 104 -3.33 9.22 4.60
CA LEU A 104 -4.79 9.33 4.40
C LEU A 104 -5.15 9.53 2.91
N GLY A 105 -4.40 10.36 2.20
CA GLY A 105 -4.56 10.54 0.74
C GLY A 105 -4.28 9.25 -0.03
N ALA A 106 -3.22 8.54 0.34
CA ALA A 106 -2.91 7.23 -0.24
C ALA A 106 -4.01 6.21 0.05
N PHE A 107 -4.56 6.19 1.28
CA PHE A 107 -5.69 5.33 1.62
C PHE A 107 -6.89 5.58 0.70
N GLY A 108 -7.29 6.84 0.51
CA GLY A 108 -8.42 7.20 -0.35
C GLY A 108 -8.23 6.86 -1.84
N LYS A 109 -6.97 6.79 -2.31
CA LYS A 109 -6.64 6.35 -3.68
C LYS A 109 -6.66 4.83 -3.84
N LEU A 110 -6.31 4.09 -2.78
CA LEU A 110 -6.15 2.64 -2.83
C LEU A 110 -7.40 1.87 -2.40
N PHE A 111 -8.22 2.44 -1.50
CA PHE A 111 -9.32 1.74 -0.86
C PHE A 111 -10.59 2.59 -0.81
N ALA A 112 -11.74 1.97 -1.04
CA ALA A 112 -13.05 2.58 -0.86
C ALA A 112 -14.02 1.62 -0.17
N ALA A 113 -15.09 2.15 0.43
CA ALA A 113 -16.13 1.37 1.11
C ALA A 113 -16.95 0.50 0.15
N ALA A 114 -16.97 0.84 -1.14
CA ALA A 114 -17.66 0.08 -2.18
C ALA A 114 -16.67 -0.42 -3.24
N PRO A 115 -16.96 -1.55 -3.90
CA PRO A 115 -16.21 -2.00 -5.06
C PRO A 115 -16.25 -0.95 -6.19
N ALA A 116 -15.16 -0.87 -6.96
CA ALA A 116 -15.13 -0.09 -8.18
C ALA A 116 -16.07 -0.69 -9.23
N ASP A 117 -16.82 0.16 -9.92
CA ASP A 117 -17.68 -0.28 -11.03
C ASP A 117 -16.84 -0.56 -12.28
N LEU A 118 -16.73 -1.83 -12.62
CA LEU A 118 -16.01 -2.28 -13.81
C LEU A 118 -16.92 -2.39 -15.05
N SER A 119 -18.23 -2.25 -14.92
CA SER A 119 -19.17 -2.40 -16.05
C SER A 119 -19.01 -1.32 -17.12
N ARG A 120 -18.39 -0.20 -16.77
CA ARG A 120 -18.05 0.90 -17.69
C ARG A 120 -16.87 0.58 -18.64
N PHE A 121 -16.14 -0.49 -18.39
CA PHE A 121 -15.00 -0.93 -19.19
C PHE A 121 -15.39 -2.11 -20.09
N SER A 122 -14.81 -2.17 -21.29
CA SER A 122 -14.94 -3.32 -22.19
C SER A 122 -14.43 -4.61 -21.53
N GLU A 123 -14.84 -5.77 -22.02
CA GLU A 123 -14.36 -7.07 -21.49
C GLU A 123 -12.84 -7.19 -21.56
N ALA A 124 -12.21 -6.72 -22.64
CA ALA A 124 -10.76 -6.71 -22.79
C ALA A 124 -10.10 -5.83 -21.72
N GLU A 125 -10.60 -4.60 -21.52
CA GLU A 125 -10.09 -3.73 -20.45
C GLU A 125 -10.27 -4.36 -19.06
N GLN A 126 -11.41 -4.99 -18.78
CA GLN A 126 -11.64 -5.65 -17.50
C GLN A 126 -10.66 -6.81 -17.26
N GLN A 127 -10.28 -7.55 -18.29
CA GLN A 127 -9.28 -8.62 -18.20
C GLN A 127 -7.89 -8.01 -17.87
N ALA A 128 -7.46 -6.99 -18.62
CA ALA A 128 -6.21 -6.29 -18.40
C ALA A 128 -6.16 -5.63 -16.99
N ILE A 129 -7.27 -5.02 -16.55
CA ILE A 129 -7.41 -4.44 -15.20
C ILE A 129 -7.17 -5.50 -14.12
N ARG A 130 -7.83 -6.66 -14.20
CA ARG A 130 -7.66 -7.73 -13.21
C ARG A 130 -6.26 -8.33 -13.23
N ALA A 131 -5.64 -8.39 -14.41
CA ALA A 131 -4.28 -8.87 -14.58
C ALA A 131 -3.21 -7.84 -14.16
N GLY A 132 -3.59 -6.56 -14.03
CA GLY A 132 -2.71 -5.50 -13.55
C GLY A 132 -1.69 -5.04 -14.57
N HIS A 133 -2.06 -4.95 -15.85
CA HIS A 133 -1.24 -4.38 -16.91
C HIS A 133 -2.05 -3.46 -17.84
N ALA A 134 -1.35 -2.59 -18.56
CA ALA A 134 -1.94 -1.71 -19.55
C ALA A 134 -1.79 -2.33 -20.95
N GLU A 135 -2.79 -2.13 -21.79
CA GLU A 135 -2.81 -2.56 -23.18
C GLU A 135 -3.17 -1.41 -24.11
N VAL A 136 -2.74 -1.48 -25.36
CA VAL A 136 -3.09 -0.50 -26.40
C VAL A 136 -4.61 -0.45 -26.55
N GLY A 137 -5.15 0.77 -26.62
CA GLY A 137 -6.59 1.02 -26.72
C GLY A 137 -7.30 1.24 -25.38
N MET A 138 -6.68 0.94 -24.23
CA MET A 138 -7.27 1.21 -22.92
C MET A 138 -7.41 2.71 -22.66
N SER A 139 -8.50 3.10 -22.01
CA SER A 139 -8.71 4.46 -21.52
C SER A 139 -7.79 4.77 -20.32
N ARG A 140 -7.55 6.08 -20.04
CA ARG A 140 -6.80 6.53 -18.83
C ARG A 140 -7.40 5.94 -17.56
N ASP A 141 -8.72 5.91 -17.43
CA ASP A 141 -9.42 5.35 -16.27
C ASP A 141 -9.17 3.83 -16.14
N ALA A 142 -9.16 3.11 -17.26
CA ALA A 142 -8.84 1.68 -17.27
C ALA A 142 -7.39 1.44 -16.85
N VAL A 143 -6.45 2.28 -17.28
CA VAL A 143 -5.05 2.21 -16.84
C VAL A 143 -4.91 2.50 -15.34
N LEU A 144 -5.64 3.49 -14.79
CA LEU A 144 -5.67 3.72 -13.34
C LEU A 144 -6.23 2.52 -12.57
N ALA A 145 -7.28 1.90 -13.08
CA ALA A 145 -7.85 0.69 -12.46
C ALA A 145 -6.88 -0.51 -12.54
N ALA A 146 -6.11 -0.62 -13.63
CA ALA A 146 -5.14 -1.70 -13.85
C ALA A 146 -3.83 -1.50 -13.08
N LEU A 147 -3.27 -0.30 -13.15
CA LEU A 147 -1.92 -0.03 -12.64
C LEU A 147 -1.92 0.81 -11.35
N GLY A 148 -3.04 1.46 -11.01
CA GLY A 148 -3.06 2.47 -9.95
C GLY A 148 -2.42 3.80 -10.41
N TYR A 149 -2.29 4.72 -9.48
CA TYR A 149 -1.71 6.04 -9.76
C TYR A 149 -0.21 5.95 -10.05
N PRO A 150 0.28 6.60 -11.12
CA PRO A 150 1.71 6.74 -11.34
C PRO A 150 2.33 7.65 -10.27
N PRO A 151 3.58 7.41 -9.84
CA PRO A 151 4.26 8.30 -8.90
C PRO A 151 4.42 9.72 -9.45
N ALA A 152 4.10 10.73 -8.63
CA ALA A 152 4.12 12.15 -9.01
C ALA A 152 5.49 12.63 -9.47
N VAL A 153 6.59 12.04 -8.98
CA VAL A 153 7.95 12.37 -9.43
C VAL A 153 8.22 12.03 -10.90
N GLY A 154 7.43 11.13 -11.49
CA GLY A 154 7.55 10.75 -12.90
C GLY A 154 6.38 11.20 -13.76
N THR A 155 5.25 11.52 -13.12
CA THR A 155 4.00 11.95 -13.77
C THR A 155 3.33 13.00 -12.88
N PRO A 156 3.69 14.28 -13.03
CA PRO A 156 3.18 15.34 -12.15
C PRO A 156 1.67 15.58 -12.28
N SER A 157 1.08 15.29 -13.43
CA SER A 157 -0.36 15.40 -13.70
C SER A 157 -0.86 14.18 -14.45
N LEU A 158 -2.10 13.77 -14.18
CA LEU A 158 -2.79 12.73 -14.95
C LEU A 158 -3.22 13.21 -16.36
N ASP A 159 -3.10 14.50 -16.65
CA ASP A 159 -3.32 15.05 -17.99
C ASP A 159 -2.12 14.86 -18.92
N GLU A 160 -0.95 14.49 -18.36
CA GLU A 160 0.24 14.24 -19.17
C GLU A 160 -0.03 13.14 -20.22
N PRO A 161 0.51 13.30 -21.46
CA PRO A 161 0.35 12.28 -22.50
C PRO A 161 1.18 11.03 -22.24
N VAL A 162 2.07 11.04 -21.25
CA VAL A 162 2.95 9.94 -20.89
C VAL A 162 2.94 9.75 -19.39
N TRP A 163 2.52 8.56 -18.94
CA TRP A 163 2.60 8.18 -17.54
C TRP A 163 3.77 7.24 -17.32
N LYS A 164 4.58 7.55 -16.31
CA LYS A 164 5.77 6.78 -15.96
C LYS A 164 5.52 5.94 -14.72
N TYR A 165 5.71 4.64 -14.87
CA TYR A 165 5.63 3.67 -13.79
C TYR A 165 7.00 3.04 -13.49
N TRP A 166 7.08 2.32 -12.41
CA TRP A 166 8.29 1.70 -11.92
C TRP A 166 8.12 0.19 -11.73
N ASP A 167 8.94 -0.63 -12.38
CA ASP A 167 9.04 -2.06 -12.03
C ASP A 167 9.86 -2.25 -10.76
N SER A 168 10.91 -1.44 -10.58
CA SER A 168 11.80 -1.47 -9.42
C SER A 168 12.41 -0.08 -9.20
N ARG A 169 13.26 0.04 -8.18
CA ARG A 169 14.03 1.29 -7.96
C ARG A 169 14.92 1.69 -9.15
N PHE A 170 15.22 0.77 -10.06
CA PHE A 170 16.14 0.99 -11.16
C PHE A 170 15.50 0.91 -12.54
N THR A 171 14.32 0.32 -12.65
CA THR A 171 13.66 0.03 -13.92
C THR A 171 12.32 0.71 -13.99
N THR A 172 12.07 1.42 -15.07
CA THR A 172 10.81 2.12 -15.32
C THR A 172 10.26 1.73 -16.69
N PHE A 173 8.95 1.87 -16.85
CA PHE A 173 8.27 1.81 -18.12
C PHE A 173 7.30 2.99 -18.27
N VAL A 174 6.78 3.20 -19.47
CA VAL A 174 5.84 4.28 -19.76
C VAL A 174 4.57 3.74 -20.41
N VAL A 175 3.47 4.44 -20.15
CA VAL A 175 2.22 4.30 -20.89
C VAL A 175 1.99 5.62 -21.62
N ARG A 176 1.87 5.57 -22.95
CA ARG A 176 1.59 6.76 -23.78
C ARG A 176 0.15 6.78 -24.21
N PHE A 177 -0.43 7.95 -24.18
CA PHE A 177 -1.81 8.21 -24.59
C PHE A 177 -1.85 9.10 -25.82
N ASP A 178 -2.84 8.87 -26.67
CA ASP A 178 -3.20 9.79 -27.75
C ASP A 178 -3.99 11.02 -27.25
N GLY A 179 -4.36 11.91 -28.18
CA GLY A 179 -5.14 13.09 -27.86
C GLY A 179 -6.56 12.83 -27.36
N SER A 180 -7.08 11.61 -27.52
CA SER A 180 -8.39 11.17 -27.00
C SER A 180 -8.29 10.46 -25.64
N GLY A 181 -7.07 10.27 -25.13
CA GLY A 181 -6.80 9.65 -23.82
C GLY A 181 -6.77 8.12 -23.86
N HIS A 182 -6.54 7.51 -25.03
CA HIS A 182 -6.37 6.07 -25.17
C HIS A 182 -4.90 5.69 -25.32
N VAL A 183 -4.53 4.55 -24.79
CA VAL A 183 -3.16 4.01 -24.81
C VAL A 183 -2.77 3.69 -26.26
N VAL A 184 -1.65 4.26 -26.71
CA VAL A 184 -1.01 3.96 -28.01
C VAL A 184 0.27 3.16 -27.85
N GLU A 185 0.87 3.19 -26.65
CA GLU A 185 2.06 2.42 -26.30
C GLU A 185 2.00 2.05 -24.81
N ALA A 186 2.10 0.76 -24.53
CA ALA A 186 2.23 0.22 -23.18
C ALA A 186 3.58 -0.52 -23.09
N GLY A 187 4.55 0.10 -22.45
CA GLY A 187 5.87 -0.50 -22.28
C GLY A 187 5.90 -1.43 -21.07
N ARG A 188 5.79 -2.73 -21.35
CA ARG A 188 6.24 -3.77 -20.43
C ARG A 188 6.64 -5.00 -21.21
#